data_d72963feb6f877b4756237bb3270acf5
#
_entry.id   d72963feb6f877b4756237bb3270acf5
#
_cell.length_a   1.000
_cell.length_b   1.000
_cell.length_c   1.000
_cell.angle_alpha   90.00
_cell.angle_beta   90.00
_cell.angle_gamma   90.00
#
_symmetry.space_group_name_H-M   'P 1'
#
loop_
_entity.id
_entity.type
_entity.pdbx_description
1 polymer ?
#
loop_
_entity_poly.entity_id
_entity_poly.type
_entity_poly.pdbx_seq_one_letter_code
_entity_poly.pdbx_strand_id
1 'polypeptide(L)'
;MPYIQIKRRLALDKGAIPQSAGELNYMFTRISQRYIATTVKMNYQAFNDVVGALESCKLEFYRRLVTEYEEKKIIENGDVYD
;
A
#
# COMPACT_ATOMS: atom_id res chain seq x y z
N MET A 1 0.25 1.50 12.17
CA MET A 1 1.20 0.51 11.63
C MET A 1 1.77 -0.33 12.76
N PRO A 2 1.76 -1.64 12.68
CA PRO A 2 2.45 -2.45 13.67
C PRO A 2 3.96 -2.23 13.58
N TYR A 3 4.62 -2.32 14.70
CA TYR A 3 6.06 -2.13 14.75
C TYR A 3 6.77 -3.40 14.30
N ILE A 4 7.62 -3.27 13.31
CA ILE A 4 8.35 -4.37 12.69
C ILE A 4 9.69 -4.51 13.39
N GLN A 5 10.12 -5.74 13.69
CA GLN A 5 11.42 -5.98 14.30
C GLN A 5 12.55 -5.48 13.39
N ILE A 6 13.62 -4.99 13.99
CA ILE A 6 14.73 -4.38 13.26
C ILE A 6 15.30 -5.34 12.20
N LYS A 7 15.42 -6.61 12.53
CA LYS A 7 15.92 -7.61 11.58
C LYS A 7 15.09 -7.65 10.29
N ARG A 8 13.76 -7.61 10.44
CA ARG A 8 12.86 -7.61 9.27
C ARG A 8 12.91 -6.30 8.51
N ARG A 9 13.00 -5.17 9.22
CA ARG A 9 13.15 -3.87 8.56
C ARG A 9 14.37 -3.84 7.65
N LEU A 10 15.51 -4.35 8.15
CA LEU A 10 16.74 -4.39 7.36
C LEU A 10 16.60 -5.28 6.14
N ALA A 11 15.96 -6.44 6.29
CA ALA A 11 15.71 -7.34 5.16
C ALA A 11 14.79 -6.68 4.12
N LEU A 12 13.70 -6.07 4.55
CA LEU A 12 12.75 -5.39 3.67
C LEU A 12 13.40 -4.21 2.96
N ASP A 13 14.22 -3.44 3.66
CA ASP A 13 14.95 -2.32 3.06
C ASP A 13 15.90 -2.79 1.96
N LYS A 14 16.35 -4.03 2.01
CA LYS A 14 17.24 -4.64 1.02
C LYS A 14 16.49 -5.41 -0.08
N GLY A 15 15.18 -5.38 -0.06
CA GLY A 15 14.39 -5.97 -1.13
C GLY A 15 13.70 -7.29 -0.79
N ALA A 16 13.69 -7.71 0.48
CA ALA A 16 12.92 -8.89 0.86
C ALA A 16 11.43 -8.69 0.59
N ILE A 17 10.74 -9.78 0.29
CA ILE A 17 9.31 -9.73 0.02
C ILE A 17 8.56 -9.62 1.35
N PRO A 18 7.60 -8.68 1.47
CA PRO A 18 6.80 -8.57 2.69
C PRO A 18 5.95 -9.82 2.88
N GLN A 19 5.89 -10.30 4.13
CA GLN A 19 5.23 -11.55 4.48
C GLN A 19 3.97 -11.34 5.32
N SER A 20 3.59 -10.10 5.55
CA SER A 20 2.39 -9.76 6.32
C SER A 20 1.88 -8.40 5.89
N ALA A 21 0.63 -8.09 6.25
CA ALA A 21 0.07 -6.78 6.01
C ALA A 21 0.90 -5.68 6.70
N GLY A 22 1.42 -5.96 7.90
CA GLY A 22 2.27 -5.02 8.61
C GLY A 22 3.57 -4.75 7.88
N GLU A 23 4.22 -5.79 7.34
CA GLU A 23 5.44 -5.62 6.55
C GLU A 23 5.16 -4.90 5.24
N LEU A 24 4.05 -5.20 4.60
CA LEU A 24 3.64 -4.49 3.38
C LEU A 24 3.43 -3.00 3.68
N ASN A 25 2.75 -2.68 4.76
CA ASN A 25 2.55 -1.30 5.19
C ASN A 25 3.87 -0.60 5.51
N TYR A 26 4.81 -1.31 6.14
CA TYR A 26 6.16 -0.80 6.38
C TYR A 26 6.84 -0.39 5.07
N MET A 27 6.71 -1.21 4.02
CA MET A 27 7.31 -0.89 2.73
C MET A 27 6.67 0.35 2.10
N PHE A 28 5.35 0.50 2.19
CA PHE A 28 4.67 1.71 1.73
C PHE A 28 5.19 2.94 2.47
N THR A 29 5.33 2.83 3.79
CA THR A 29 5.85 3.91 4.62
C THR A 29 7.29 4.25 4.24
N ARG A 30 8.12 3.23 4.08
CA ARG A 30 9.54 3.43 3.81
C ARG A 30 9.78 4.08 2.45
N ILE A 31 9.09 3.62 1.42
CA ILE A 31 9.25 4.21 0.08
C ILE A 31 8.71 5.64 0.06
N SER A 32 7.64 5.91 0.80
CA SER A 32 7.09 7.26 0.94
C SER A 32 8.08 8.19 1.63
N GLN A 33 8.73 7.71 2.70
CA GLN A 33 9.76 8.48 3.39
C GLN A 33 10.95 8.78 2.48
N ARG A 34 11.35 7.83 1.66
CA ARG A 34 12.45 8.02 0.69
C ARG A 34 12.08 9.07 -0.36
N TYR A 35 10.85 9.04 -0.85
CA TYR A 35 10.39 10.05 -1.80
C TYR A 35 10.51 11.45 -1.20
N ILE A 36 10.00 11.63 0.01
CA ILE A 36 10.05 12.92 0.69
C ILE A 36 11.49 13.36 0.95
N ALA A 37 12.37 12.44 1.37
CA ALA A 37 13.75 12.75 1.69
C ALA A 37 14.56 13.15 0.45
N THR A 38 14.20 12.66 -0.73
CA THR A 38 14.92 12.96 -1.98
C THR A 38 14.34 14.13 -2.74
N THR A 39 13.17 14.66 -2.34
CA THR A 39 12.64 15.88 -2.94
C THR A 39 13.45 17.09 -2.44
N VAL A 40 13.50 18.14 -3.26
CA VAL A 40 14.30 19.32 -2.94
C VAL A 40 13.87 19.97 -1.63
N LYS A 41 12.59 19.85 -1.29
CA LYS A 41 12.03 20.41 -0.05
C LYS A 41 11.02 19.47 0.55
N MET A 42 11.14 19.21 1.84
CA MET A 42 10.09 18.58 2.62
C MET A 42 9.00 19.64 2.83
N ASN A 43 7.94 19.59 2.03
CA ASN A 43 6.89 20.59 2.05
C ASN A 43 5.52 19.93 1.94
N TYR A 44 4.49 20.74 2.06
CA TYR A 44 3.11 20.28 2.01
C TYR A 44 2.79 19.57 0.70
N GLN A 45 3.34 20.07 -0.41
CA GLN A 45 3.12 19.45 -1.72
C GLN A 45 3.68 18.03 -1.77
N ALA A 46 4.86 17.81 -1.22
CA ALA A 46 5.46 16.47 -1.18
C ALA A 46 4.60 15.50 -0.37
N PHE A 47 4.06 15.95 0.76
CA PHE A 47 3.15 15.13 1.55
C PHE A 47 1.87 14.82 0.79
N ASN A 48 1.30 15.79 0.11
CA ASN A 48 0.12 15.58 -0.72
C ASN A 48 0.38 14.62 -1.86
N ASP A 49 1.56 14.68 -2.47
CA ASP A 49 1.95 13.76 -3.53
C ASP A 49 1.93 12.30 -3.02
N VAL A 50 2.47 12.08 -1.84
CA VAL A 50 2.48 10.73 -1.25
C VAL A 50 1.07 10.25 -0.96
N VAL A 51 0.26 11.08 -0.33
CA VAL A 51 -1.13 10.71 0.00
C VAL A 51 -1.92 10.42 -1.28
N GLY A 52 -1.77 11.28 -2.30
CA GLY A 52 -2.44 11.08 -3.57
C GLY A 52 -2.00 9.82 -4.30
N ALA A 53 -0.70 9.55 -4.31
CA ALA A 53 -0.17 8.34 -4.95
C ALA A 53 -0.67 7.07 -4.26
N LEU A 54 -0.69 7.05 -2.93
CA LEU A 54 -1.19 5.91 -2.16
C LEU A 54 -2.68 5.69 -2.44
N GLU A 55 -3.47 6.75 -2.46
CA GLU A 55 -4.91 6.63 -2.71
C GLU A 55 -5.17 6.16 -4.14
N SER A 56 -4.46 6.69 -5.12
CA SER A 56 -4.61 6.27 -6.52
C SER A 56 -4.24 4.80 -6.70
N CYS A 57 -3.18 4.36 -6.06
CA CYS A 57 -2.76 2.96 -6.09
C CYS A 57 -3.84 2.06 -5.47
N LYS A 58 -4.38 2.47 -4.33
CA LYS A 58 -5.46 1.73 -3.65
C LYS A 58 -6.68 1.59 -4.56
N LEU A 59 -7.12 2.68 -5.18
CA LEU A 59 -8.32 2.68 -6.01
C LEU A 59 -8.14 1.82 -7.25
N GLU A 60 -6.98 1.88 -7.89
CA GLU A 60 -6.72 1.06 -9.06
C GLU A 60 -6.61 -0.42 -8.72
N PHE A 61 -5.92 -0.73 -7.63
CA PHE A 61 -5.82 -2.11 -7.14
C PHE A 61 -7.22 -2.68 -6.86
N TYR A 62 -8.06 -1.89 -6.19
CA TYR A 62 -9.41 -2.30 -5.86
C TYR A 62 -10.22 -2.58 -7.13
N ARG A 63 -10.19 -1.63 -8.07
CA ARG A 63 -10.95 -1.74 -9.32
C ARG A 63 -10.52 -2.95 -10.16
N ARG A 64 -9.21 -3.18 -10.26
CA ARG A 64 -8.69 -4.22 -11.15
C ARG A 64 -8.71 -5.62 -10.55
N LEU A 65 -8.49 -5.73 -9.24
CA LEU A 65 -8.34 -7.04 -8.60
C LEU A 65 -9.47 -7.38 -7.66
N VAL A 66 -9.82 -6.46 -6.75
CA VAL A 66 -10.84 -6.74 -5.72
C VAL A 66 -12.23 -6.83 -6.34
N THR A 67 -12.59 -5.91 -7.20
CA THR A 67 -13.89 -5.90 -7.86
C THR A 67 -14.10 -7.16 -8.69
N GLU A 68 -13.09 -7.58 -9.43
CA GLU A 68 -13.17 -8.81 -10.21
C GLU A 68 -13.41 -10.04 -9.33
N TYR A 69 -12.69 -10.13 -8.21
CA TYR A 69 -12.88 -11.22 -7.25
C TYR A 69 -14.27 -11.19 -6.65
N GLU A 70 -14.77 -10.01 -6.26
CA GLU A 70 -16.10 -9.86 -5.70
C GLU A 70 -17.20 -10.25 -6.69
N GLU A 71 -17.03 -9.90 -7.96
CA GLU A 71 -17.99 -10.30 -9.01
C GLU A 71 -18.09 -11.80 -9.14
N LYS A 72 -16.97 -12.50 -9.06
CA LYS A 72 -16.97 -13.98 -9.05
C LYS A 72 -17.73 -14.54 -7.84
N LYS A 73 -17.54 -13.91 -6.68
CA LYS A 73 -18.23 -14.35 -5.47
C LYS A 73 -19.73 -14.08 -5.52
N ILE A 74 -20.14 -13.00 -6.16
CA ILE A 74 -21.55 -12.70 -6.37
C ILE A 74 -22.19 -13.79 -7.24
N ILE A 75 -21.50 -14.22 -8.30
CA ILE A 75 -22.00 -15.30 -9.16
C ILE A 75 -22.12 -16.61 -8.39
N GLU A 76 -21.13 -16.95 -7.55
CA GLU A 76 -21.14 -18.19 -6.79
C GLU A 76 -22.19 -18.21 -5.68
N ASN A 77 -22.32 -17.12 -4.94
CA ASN A 77 -23.07 -17.08 -3.69
C ASN A 77 -24.31 -16.19 -3.71
N GLY A 78 -24.52 -15.45 -4.79
CA GLY A 78 -25.59 -14.47 -4.88
C GLY A 78 -25.20 -13.10 -4.31
N ASP A 79 -25.83 -12.06 -4.82
CA ASP A 79 -25.60 -10.71 -4.36
C ASP A 79 -26.41 -10.44 -3.08
N VAL A 80 -25.80 -9.71 -2.15
CA VAL A 80 -26.49 -9.28 -0.92
C VAL A 80 -27.21 -7.94 -1.11
N TYR A 81 -26.88 -7.20 -2.16
CA TYR A 81 -27.59 -5.96 -2.51
C TYR A 81 -28.76 -6.27 -3.44
N ASP A 82 -29.82 -5.54 -3.24
CA ASP A 82 -31.04 -5.68 -4.07
C ASP A 82 -30.89 -5.01 -5.44
#